data_174fe27854cc6c572068894b494b4c63
#
_entry.id   174fe27854cc6c572068894b494b4c63
#
_cell.length_a   1.000
_cell.length_b   1.000
_cell.length_c   1.000
_cell.angle_alpha   90.00
_cell.angle_beta   90.00
_cell.angle_gamma   90.00
#
_symmetry.space_group_name_H-M   'P 1'
#
loop_
_entity.id
_entity.type
_entity.pdbx_description
1 polymer ?
#
loop_
_entity_poly.entity_id
_entity_poly.type
_entity_poly.pdbx_seq_one_letter_code
_entity_poly.pdbx_strand_id
1 'polypeptide(L)' 'MSNESSRVCTTVKQLEKLIMDVTIHDLNHQMQQLIATYKKTGDEHYKVDAEYLRSEFDSWWDYDSAEFVPPAQL' A
#
# COMPACT_ATOMS: atom_id res chain seq x y z
N MET A 1 5.45 33.30 15.74
CA MET A 1 4.82 32.36 16.67
C MET A 1 3.56 31.75 16.11
N SER A 2 2.67 32.56 15.54
CA SER A 2 1.47 32.03 14.91
C SER A 2 1.80 31.11 13.73
N ASN A 3 2.94 31.31 13.10
CA ASN A 3 3.37 30.48 12.00
C ASN A 3 3.67 29.04 12.40
N GLU A 4 4.02 28.85 13.67
CA GLU A 4 4.33 27.51 14.15
C GLU A 4 3.08 26.63 14.20
N SER A 5 1.94 27.18 14.59
CA SER A 5 0.70 26.42 14.61
C SER A 5 0.29 25.97 13.23
N SER A 6 0.36 26.87 12.25
CA SER A 6 0.06 26.54 10.87
C SER A 6 1.05 25.50 10.33
N ARG A 7 2.32 25.65 10.68
CA ARG A 7 3.36 24.73 10.26
C ARG A 7 3.15 23.34 10.84
N VAL A 8 2.73 23.27 12.12
CA VAL A 8 2.45 21.99 12.75
C VAL A 8 1.29 21.28 12.07
N CYS A 9 0.20 21.99 11.77
CA CYS A 9 -0.93 21.41 11.07
C CYS A 9 -0.53 20.90 9.68
N THR A 10 0.25 21.68 8.95
CA THR A 10 0.73 21.28 7.64
C THR A 10 1.62 20.04 7.74
N THR A 11 2.49 20.01 8.74
CA THR A 11 3.38 18.88 8.96
C THR A 11 2.60 17.60 9.24
N VAL A 12 1.54 17.68 10.04
CA VAL A 12 0.71 16.51 10.35
C VAL A 12 0.07 15.96 9.09
N LYS A 13 -0.47 16.83 8.24
CA LYS A 13 -1.08 16.40 6.97
C LYS A 13 -0.04 15.76 6.05
N GLN A 14 1.17 16.33 6.01
CA GLN A 14 2.25 15.77 5.20
C GLN A 14 2.67 14.40 5.73
N LEU A 15 2.72 14.23 7.05
CA LEU A 15 3.05 12.96 7.66
C LEU A 15 1.98 11.91 7.37
N GLU A 16 0.71 12.29 7.45
CA GLU A 16 -0.38 11.37 7.13
C GLU A 16 -0.28 10.88 5.68
N LYS A 17 0.01 11.78 4.77
CA LYS A 17 0.19 11.42 3.36
C LYS A 17 1.41 10.50 3.18
N LEU A 18 2.52 10.81 3.84
CA LEU A 18 3.71 9.97 3.77
C LEU A 18 3.46 8.58 4.33
N ILE A 19 2.74 8.49 5.45
CA ILE A 19 2.41 7.20 6.05
C ILE A 19 1.56 6.38 5.08
N MET A 20 0.59 7.00 4.43
CA MET A 20 -0.23 6.32 3.43
C MET A 20 0.61 5.85 2.24
N ASP A 21 1.48 6.72 1.72
CA ASP A 21 2.33 6.39 0.59
C ASP A 21 3.28 5.23 0.93
N VAL A 22 3.88 5.25 2.12
CA VAL A 22 4.76 4.20 2.58
C VAL A 22 4.00 2.89 2.76
N THR A 23 2.80 2.96 3.33
CA THR A 23 1.97 1.77 3.53
C THR A 23 1.63 1.13 2.18
N ILE A 24 1.21 1.93 1.20
CA ILE A 24 0.88 1.43 -0.12
C ILE A 24 2.11 0.86 -0.81
N HIS A 25 3.25 1.52 -0.69
CA HIS A 25 4.49 1.01 -1.25
C HIS A 25 4.87 -0.34 -0.64
N ASP A 26 4.73 -0.49 0.68
CA ASP A 26 4.99 -1.75 1.38
C ASP A 26 4.03 -2.84 0.94
N LEU A 27 2.75 -2.52 0.78
CA LEU A 27 1.75 -3.48 0.32
C LEU A 27 2.10 -3.99 -1.08
N ASN A 28 2.48 -3.10 -1.98
CA ASN A 28 2.88 -3.47 -3.32
C ASN A 28 4.15 -4.32 -3.30
N HIS A 29 5.10 -3.94 -2.47
CA HIS A 29 6.34 -4.69 -2.33
C HIS A 29 6.07 -6.11 -1.83
N GLN A 30 5.25 -6.26 -0.79
CA GLN A 30 4.89 -7.56 -0.26
C GLN A 30 4.13 -8.40 -1.29
N MET A 31 3.20 -7.79 -2.01
CA MET A 31 2.45 -8.47 -3.05
C MET A 31 3.37 -9.02 -4.11
N GLN A 32 4.30 -8.20 -4.60
CA GLN A 32 5.24 -8.63 -5.62
C GLN A 32 6.19 -9.72 -5.12
N GLN A 33 6.63 -9.64 -3.86
CA GLN A 33 7.45 -10.66 -3.26
C GLN A 33 6.72 -12.00 -3.19
N LEU A 34 5.45 -11.99 -2.78
CA LEU A 34 4.65 -13.21 -2.71
C LEU A 34 4.46 -13.82 -4.09
N ILE A 35 4.13 -13.00 -5.07
CA ILE A 35 3.92 -13.47 -6.44
C ILE A 35 5.22 -14.02 -7.03
N ALA A 36 6.33 -13.31 -6.83
CA ALA A 36 7.64 -13.74 -7.32
C ALA A 36 8.06 -15.08 -6.70
N THR A 37 7.85 -15.22 -5.38
CA THR A 37 8.17 -16.45 -4.68
C THR A 37 7.28 -17.60 -5.14
N TYR A 38 5.99 -17.33 -5.37
CA TYR A 38 5.07 -18.32 -5.93
C TYR A 38 5.55 -18.82 -7.29
N LYS A 39 5.94 -17.90 -8.17
CA LYS A 39 6.43 -18.25 -9.51
C LYS A 39 7.73 -19.05 -9.45
N LYS A 40 8.55 -18.75 -8.45
CA LYS A 40 9.84 -19.43 -8.28
C LYS A 40 9.69 -20.83 -7.70
N THR A 41 8.83 -20.99 -6.69
CA THR A 41 8.70 -22.26 -5.96
C THR A 41 7.51 -23.10 -6.39
N GLY A 42 6.48 -22.48 -6.95
CA GLY A 42 5.24 -23.17 -7.28
C GLY A 42 4.39 -23.51 -6.07
N ASP A 43 4.74 -23.02 -4.90
CA ASP A 43 4.02 -23.32 -3.66
C ASP A 43 2.78 -22.43 -3.55
N GLU A 44 1.60 -23.05 -3.56
CA GLU A 44 0.32 -22.31 -3.53
C GLU A 44 0.13 -21.51 -2.25
N HIS A 45 0.88 -21.80 -1.18
CA HIS A 45 0.80 -21.03 0.05
C HIS A 45 1.06 -19.55 -0.21
N TYR A 46 2.03 -19.23 -1.07
CA TYR A 46 2.35 -17.84 -1.40
C TYR A 46 1.25 -17.18 -2.22
N LYS A 47 0.59 -17.96 -3.06
CA LYS A 47 -0.56 -17.45 -3.83
C LYS A 47 -1.72 -17.13 -2.90
N VAL A 48 -2.01 -18.00 -1.94
CA VAL A 48 -3.08 -17.78 -0.96
C VAL A 48 -2.78 -16.54 -0.12
N ASP A 49 -1.53 -16.38 0.30
CA ASP A 49 -1.13 -15.19 1.06
C ASP A 49 -1.31 -13.91 0.24
N ALA A 50 -0.97 -13.95 -1.04
CA ALA A 50 -1.15 -12.80 -1.91
C ALA A 50 -2.63 -12.46 -2.09
N GLU A 51 -3.47 -13.45 -2.27
CA GLU A 51 -4.93 -13.25 -2.38
C GLU A 51 -5.50 -12.70 -1.07
N TYR A 52 -5.01 -13.16 0.05
CA TYR A 52 -5.44 -12.68 1.35
C TYR A 52 -5.07 -11.20 1.52
N LEU A 53 -3.83 -10.84 1.17
CA LEU A 53 -3.38 -9.46 1.25
C LEU A 53 -4.23 -8.55 0.37
N ARG A 54 -4.50 -8.97 -0.86
CA ARG A 54 -5.37 -8.21 -1.76
C ARG A 54 -6.77 -8.05 -1.21
N SER A 55 -7.34 -9.10 -0.64
CA SER A 55 -8.67 -9.07 -0.06
C SER A 55 -8.73 -8.14 1.16
N GLU A 56 -7.69 -8.17 1.99
CA GLU A 56 -7.62 -7.34 3.20
C GLU A 56 -7.63 -5.86 2.86
N PHE A 57 -6.98 -5.46 1.77
CA PHE A 57 -6.86 -4.08 1.34
C PHE A 57 -7.52 -3.86 -0.03
N ASP A 58 -8.65 -4.54 -0.25
CA ASP A 58 -9.35 -4.50 -1.53
C ASP A 58 -9.76 -3.08 -1.93
N SER A 59 -10.11 -2.23 -0.95
CA SER A 59 -10.50 -0.85 -1.23
C SER A 59 -9.37 -0.03 -1.85
N TRP A 60 -8.12 -0.46 -1.68
CA TRP A 60 -6.95 0.22 -2.23
C TRP A 60 -6.41 -0.48 -3.47
N TRP A 61 -7.01 -1.61 -3.86
CA TRP A 61 -6.54 -2.38 -5.00
C TRP A 61 -7.13 -1.84 -6.30
N ASP A 62 -6.26 -1.58 -7.28
CA ASP A 62 -6.67 -1.18 -8.62
C ASP A 62 -6.59 -2.40 -9.53
N TYR A 63 -7.74 -2.85 -10.02
CA TYR A 63 -7.82 -4.05 -10.85
C TYR A 63 -7.23 -3.81 -12.24
N ASP A 64 -7.20 -2.56 -12.71
CA ASP A 64 -6.64 -2.24 -14.02
C ASP A 64 -5.12 -2.34 -14.02
N SER A 65 -4.47 -1.75 -13.02
CA SER A 65 -3.01 -1.78 -12.92
C SER A 65 -2.50 -2.98 -12.13
N ALA A 66 -3.38 -3.70 -11.43
CA ALA A 66 -3.03 -4.83 -10.57
C ALA A 66 -2.04 -4.45 -9.49
N GLU A 67 -2.29 -3.31 -8.85
CA GLU A 67 -1.47 -2.84 -7.73
C GLU A 67 -2.30 -1.99 -6.77
N PHE A 68 -1.74 -1.73 -5.59
CA PHE A 68 -2.40 -0.87 -4.62
C PHE A 68 -2.12 0.58 -4.95
N VAL A 69 -3.17 1.42 -4.86
CA VAL A 69 -3.06 2.87 -5.11
C VAL A 69 -3.79 3.62 -4.00
N PRO A 70 -3.43 4.90 -3.77
CA PRO A 70 -4.12 5.72 -2.78
C PRO A 70 -5.61 5.86 -3.10
N PRO A 71 -6.50 5.85 -2.09
CA PRO A 71 -7.94 6.00 -2.34
C PRO A 71 -8.32 7.24 -3.14
N ALA A 72 -7.53 8.29 -3.03
CA ALA A 72 -7.80 9.53 -3.76
C ALA A 72 -7.66 9.37 -5.28
N GLN A 73 -6.99 8.32 -5.74
CA GLN A 73 -6.80 8.04 -7.16
C GLN A 73 -7.85 7.08 -7.71
N LEU A 74 -8.61 6.48 -6.81
CA LEU A 74 -9.69 5.59 -7.19
C LEU A 74 -10.97 6.38 -7.46
#